data_606b7ba65878c242bef102ade9d15850
#
_entry.id   606b7ba65878c242bef102ade9d15850
#
_cell.length_a   1.000
_cell.length_b   1.000
_cell.length_c   1.000
_cell.angle_alpha   90.00
_cell.angle_beta   90.00
_cell.angle_gamma   90.00
#
_symmetry.space_group_name_H-M   'P 1'
#
loop_
_entity.id
_entity.type
_entity.pdbx_description
1 polymer ?
#
loop_
_entity_poly.entity_id
_entity_poly.type
_entity_poly.pdbx_seq_one_letter_code
_entity_poly.pdbx_strand_id
1 'polypeptide(L)'
;SRYAGGFDDPARLVSAFAGVAPSVSSNGISIHGNAPHLLQWRLEDVEIPNPNHFADIATLGGGILSSLSSQVLGNSDFFTGAFPAEYGNAVSGVFDMKLRNGNNQKNENTIQVGIMGIDVASEGPLSKKHKASYIFNYRYSTTGLLNLDGGTMDYQDLNFKLNFPTQKAGTFSVWGTSLIDKFKSDMERNPEKWEYWGDRSESRDKQYMAAGGISHRYFFNSDASLKTTVAATYSQLDGGASMFNHALESTPYMDLESKHTNLIVTSTWAS
;
A
#
# COMPACT_ATOMS: atom_id res chain seq x y z
N SER A 1 14.16 -6.87 -6.58
CA SER A 1 14.68 -7.45 -5.33
C SER A 1 15.36 -8.76 -5.64
N ARG A 2 16.47 -9.06 -4.93
CA ARG A 2 17.26 -10.31 -5.14
C ARG A 2 16.94 -11.39 -4.10
N TYR A 3 15.92 -11.19 -3.30
CA TYR A 3 15.52 -12.15 -2.29
C TYR A 3 14.48 -13.13 -2.86
N ALA A 4 14.76 -14.42 -2.74
CA ALA A 4 13.83 -15.48 -3.13
C ALA A 4 12.54 -15.37 -2.30
N GLY A 5 11.38 -15.42 -2.96
CA GLY A 5 10.07 -15.35 -2.28
C GLY A 5 9.46 -13.96 -2.15
N GLY A 6 10.18 -12.89 -2.49
CA GLY A 6 9.68 -11.51 -2.36
C GLY A 6 8.61 -11.10 -3.38
N PHE A 7 8.52 -11.79 -4.51
CA PHE A 7 7.55 -11.52 -5.62
C PHE A 7 7.37 -10.01 -5.92
N ASP A 8 8.46 -9.23 -5.80
CA ASP A 8 8.44 -7.77 -5.90
C ASP A 8 7.53 -7.05 -4.86
N ASP A 9 7.13 -7.74 -3.81
CA ASP A 9 6.29 -7.23 -2.73
C ASP A 9 7.14 -6.92 -1.48
N PRO A 10 7.22 -5.66 -1.04
CA PRO A 10 8.02 -5.27 0.12
C PRO A 10 7.52 -5.87 1.44
N ALA A 11 6.20 -6.08 1.58
CA ALA A 11 5.63 -6.69 2.78
C ALA A 11 6.10 -8.14 2.97
N ARG A 12 6.28 -8.88 1.87
CA ARG A 12 6.80 -10.26 1.90
C ARG A 12 8.29 -10.33 2.19
N LEU A 13 9.05 -9.30 1.83
CA LEU A 13 10.49 -9.28 2.14
C LEU A 13 10.77 -9.25 3.62
N VAL A 14 9.98 -8.50 4.39
CA VAL A 14 10.19 -8.37 5.85
C VAL A 14 9.77 -9.61 6.63
N SER A 15 9.02 -10.51 6.03
CA SER A 15 8.62 -11.77 6.67
C SER A 15 9.81 -12.71 6.98
N ALA A 16 10.98 -12.45 6.40
CA ALA A 16 12.21 -13.18 6.68
C ALA A 16 12.99 -12.66 7.90
N PHE A 17 12.56 -11.55 8.52
CA PHE A 17 13.27 -11.00 9.67
C PHE A 17 12.94 -11.72 10.98
N ALA A 18 13.91 -11.70 11.90
CA ALA A 18 13.73 -12.28 13.23
C ALA A 18 12.59 -11.59 14.00
N GLY A 19 11.76 -12.36 14.69
CA GLY A 19 10.62 -11.86 15.46
C GLY A 19 9.38 -11.55 14.60
N VAL A 20 9.43 -11.82 13.30
CA VAL A 20 8.32 -11.66 12.36
C VAL A 20 7.72 -13.01 12.03
N ALA A 21 6.40 -13.12 12.19
CA ALA A 21 5.63 -14.28 11.74
C ALA A 21 4.75 -13.86 10.55
N PRO A 22 5.03 -14.36 9.33
CA PRO A 22 4.21 -14.09 8.16
C PRO A 22 2.89 -14.86 8.23
N SER A 23 1.85 -14.28 7.66
CA SER A 23 0.66 -15.05 7.31
C SER A 23 0.91 -15.90 6.06
N VAL A 24 0.41 -17.12 6.03
CA VAL A 24 0.55 -18.01 4.86
C VAL A 24 -0.29 -17.53 3.68
N SER A 25 -1.44 -16.94 3.94
CA SER A 25 -2.45 -16.56 2.94
C SER A 25 -2.57 -15.05 2.67
N SER A 26 -1.80 -14.21 3.37
CA SER A 26 -1.91 -12.76 3.26
C SER A 26 -0.57 -12.06 3.51
N ASN A 27 -0.51 -10.76 3.24
CA ASN A 27 0.60 -9.88 3.61
C ASN A 27 0.57 -9.47 5.10
N GLY A 28 -0.23 -10.13 5.92
CA GLY A 28 -0.29 -9.89 7.35
C GLY A 28 1.04 -10.21 8.02
N ILE A 29 1.59 -9.23 8.70
CA ILE A 29 2.86 -9.32 9.41
C ILE A 29 2.59 -9.23 10.90
N SER A 30 2.75 -10.34 11.62
CA SER A 30 2.70 -10.38 13.07
C SER A 30 4.12 -10.19 13.63
N ILE A 31 4.28 -9.22 14.51
CA ILE A 31 5.57 -8.92 15.14
C ILE A 31 5.47 -9.23 16.62
N HIS A 32 6.31 -10.16 17.10
CA HIS A 32 6.29 -10.63 18.50
C HIS A 32 4.90 -11.07 18.98
N GLY A 33 4.06 -11.64 18.08
CA GLY A 33 2.72 -12.07 18.39
C GLY A 33 1.63 -11.00 18.34
N ASN A 34 2.00 -9.74 18.03
CA ASN A 34 1.03 -8.66 17.87
C ASN A 34 0.27 -8.81 16.53
N ALA A 35 -0.98 -8.38 16.52
CA ALA A 35 -1.82 -8.46 15.33
C ALA A 35 -1.33 -7.55 14.20
N PRO A 36 -1.49 -7.95 12.92
CA PRO A 36 -0.96 -7.20 11.77
C PRO A 36 -1.46 -5.76 11.65
N HIS A 37 -2.68 -5.45 12.09
CA HIS A 37 -3.23 -4.09 12.04
C HIS A 37 -2.53 -3.11 13.00
N LEU A 38 -1.67 -3.60 13.91
CA LEU A 38 -0.87 -2.78 14.81
C LEU A 38 0.49 -2.36 14.19
N LEU A 39 0.81 -2.84 13.00
CA LEU A 39 1.99 -2.40 12.26
C LEU A 39 1.78 -0.98 11.75
N GLN A 40 2.72 -0.09 12.08
CA GLN A 40 2.72 1.27 11.57
C GLN A 40 3.35 1.31 10.18
N TRP A 41 2.59 1.76 9.20
CA TRP A 41 3.07 1.97 7.84
C TRP A 41 3.44 3.42 7.64
N ARG A 42 4.62 3.67 7.09
CA ARG A 42 5.09 5.03 6.79
C ARG A 42 5.63 5.12 5.37
N LEU A 43 5.41 6.27 4.74
CA LEU A 43 5.95 6.60 3.41
C LEU A 43 6.43 8.05 3.42
N GLU A 44 7.68 8.28 3.00
CA GLU A 44 8.29 9.62 2.94
C GLU A 44 8.23 10.40 4.28
N ASP A 45 8.42 9.70 5.42
CA ASP A 45 8.37 10.19 6.81
C ASP A 45 6.95 10.47 7.34
N VAL A 46 5.92 10.06 6.61
CA VAL A 46 4.52 10.27 6.96
C VAL A 46 3.87 8.93 7.28
N GLU A 47 3.13 8.85 8.39
CA GLU A 47 2.27 7.69 8.66
C GLU A 47 1.13 7.63 7.64
N ILE A 48 0.97 6.48 7.02
CA ILE A 48 -0.06 6.23 6.00
C ILE A 48 -0.97 5.07 6.43
N PRO A 49 -2.20 4.99 5.93
CA PRO A 49 -3.02 3.80 6.09
C PRO A 49 -2.33 2.57 5.50
N ASN A 50 -2.80 1.37 5.85
CA ASN A 50 -2.23 0.13 5.33
C ASN A 50 -2.22 0.13 3.79
N PRO A 51 -1.03 0.02 3.15
CA PRO A 51 -0.89 0.11 1.70
C PRO A 51 -1.09 -1.25 0.99
N ASN A 52 -1.70 -2.23 1.65
CA ASN A 52 -1.98 -3.52 1.04
C ASN A 52 -3.38 -3.56 0.46
N HIS A 53 -3.51 -4.14 -0.73
CA HIS A 53 -4.78 -4.45 -1.35
C HIS A 53 -5.58 -5.44 -0.50
N PHE A 54 -6.86 -5.18 -0.31
CA PHE A 54 -7.81 -5.98 0.47
C PHE A 54 -7.42 -6.11 1.96
N ALA A 55 -6.71 -5.12 2.51
CA ALA A 55 -6.13 -5.19 3.85
C ALA A 55 -7.16 -5.42 4.96
N ASP A 56 -8.33 -4.79 4.86
CA ASP A 56 -9.38 -4.84 5.86
C ASP A 56 -10.63 -5.61 5.38
N ILE A 57 -10.61 -6.15 4.17
CA ILE A 57 -11.68 -6.96 3.58
C ILE A 57 -11.47 -8.44 3.90
N ALA A 58 -10.32 -8.98 3.51
CA ALA A 58 -10.06 -10.41 3.64
C ALA A 58 -9.42 -10.80 4.98
N THR A 59 -8.62 -9.90 5.54
CA THR A 59 -7.86 -10.14 6.79
C THR A 59 -7.59 -8.82 7.49
N LEU A 60 -7.89 -8.69 8.77
CA LEU A 60 -7.64 -7.47 9.54
C LEU A 60 -6.16 -7.08 9.49
N GLY A 61 -5.84 -6.04 8.71
CA GLY A 61 -4.51 -5.47 8.54
C GLY A 61 -3.55 -6.29 7.66
N GLY A 62 -4.01 -7.36 7.00
CA GLY A 62 -3.15 -8.25 6.22
C GLY A 62 -3.04 -7.86 4.75
N GLY A 63 -4.15 -7.96 4.03
CA GLY A 63 -4.17 -7.79 2.58
C GLY A 63 -3.51 -8.94 1.81
N ILE A 64 -3.50 -8.83 0.49
CA ILE A 64 -3.00 -9.88 -0.41
C ILE A 64 -1.71 -9.47 -1.12
N LEU A 65 -1.61 -8.20 -1.50
CA LEU A 65 -0.52 -7.63 -2.29
C LEU A 65 -0.29 -6.18 -1.86
N SER A 66 0.96 -5.76 -1.72
CA SER A 66 1.27 -4.34 -1.47
C SER A 66 1.00 -3.49 -2.71
N SER A 67 0.38 -2.32 -2.54
CA SER A 67 0.27 -1.31 -3.59
C SER A 67 1.62 -0.66 -3.92
N LEU A 68 2.59 -0.78 -3.03
CA LEU A 68 3.93 -0.22 -3.20
C LEU A 68 4.82 -1.23 -3.94
N SER A 69 5.05 -0.98 -5.23
CA SER A 69 5.94 -1.79 -6.05
C SER A 69 7.41 -1.60 -5.67
N SER A 70 8.18 -2.69 -5.66
CA SER A 70 9.64 -2.64 -5.48
C SER A 70 10.34 -1.79 -6.54
N GLN A 71 9.71 -1.55 -7.69
CA GLN A 71 10.25 -0.71 -8.76
C GLN A 71 10.37 0.77 -8.37
N VAL A 72 9.47 1.25 -7.50
CA VAL A 72 9.43 2.65 -7.06
C VAL A 72 10.01 2.87 -5.66
N LEU A 73 10.24 1.79 -4.90
CA LEU A 73 10.80 1.90 -3.56
C LEU A 73 12.32 2.07 -3.57
N GLY A 74 12.78 2.96 -2.70
CA GLY A 74 14.19 3.12 -2.33
C GLY A 74 14.54 2.30 -1.09
N ASN A 75 15.59 2.73 -0.39
CA ASN A 75 15.94 2.13 0.90
C ASN A 75 14.81 2.35 1.89
N SER A 76 14.41 1.29 2.55
CA SER A 76 13.33 1.27 3.52
C SER A 76 13.80 0.59 4.78
N ASP A 77 13.34 1.08 5.93
CA ASP A 77 13.70 0.58 7.24
C ASP A 77 12.52 -0.19 7.86
N PHE A 78 12.83 -1.29 8.50
CA PHE A 78 11.85 -2.09 9.21
C PHE A 78 12.29 -2.33 10.65
N PHE A 79 11.49 -1.89 11.60
CA PHE A 79 11.76 -1.98 13.03
C PHE A 79 10.76 -2.92 13.69
N THR A 80 11.27 -3.86 14.47
CA THR A 80 10.45 -4.81 15.26
C THR A 80 10.39 -4.45 16.74
N GLY A 81 11.04 -3.37 17.16
CA GLY A 81 11.11 -2.87 18.53
C GLY A 81 12.21 -1.83 18.68
N ALA A 82 12.36 -1.28 19.89
CA ALA A 82 13.35 -0.24 20.20
C ALA A 82 13.27 0.96 19.25
N PHE A 83 12.05 1.45 19.03
CA PHE A 83 11.80 2.52 18.06
C PHE A 83 12.52 3.81 18.42
N PRO A 84 13.22 4.46 17.46
CA PRO A 84 13.67 5.84 17.61
C PRO A 84 12.52 6.77 18.01
N ALA A 85 12.82 7.87 18.71
CA ALA A 85 11.82 8.80 19.24
C ALA A 85 10.93 9.47 18.16
N GLU A 86 11.36 9.44 16.91
CA GLU A 86 10.60 9.95 15.76
C GLU A 86 9.39 9.09 15.39
N TYR A 87 9.33 7.84 15.84
CA TYR A 87 8.21 6.91 15.59
C TYR A 87 7.23 6.92 16.77
N GLY A 88 6.46 8.01 16.90
CA GLY A 88 5.34 8.06 17.83
C GLY A 88 4.23 7.08 17.43
N ASN A 89 3.43 6.64 18.41
CA ASN A 89 2.29 5.71 18.25
C ASN A 89 2.65 4.29 17.74
N ALA A 90 3.91 3.93 17.63
CA ALA A 90 4.33 2.60 17.23
C ALA A 90 4.10 1.60 18.37
N VAL A 91 3.30 0.56 18.12
CA VAL A 91 2.92 -0.45 19.13
C VAL A 91 3.57 -1.80 18.85
N SER A 92 3.61 -2.23 17.60
CA SER A 92 4.07 -3.55 17.18
C SER A 92 5.39 -3.47 16.41
N GLY A 93 5.38 -2.74 15.32
CA GLY A 93 6.54 -2.49 14.47
C GLY A 93 6.32 -1.27 13.59
N VAL A 94 7.36 -0.86 12.90
CA VAL A 94 7.33 0.25 11.95
C VAL A 94 7.94 -0.21 10.63
N PHE A 95 7.22 -0.01 9.54
CA PHE A 95 7.76 -0.13 8.21
C PHE A 95 7.84 1.26 7.57
N ASP A 96 9.03 1.84 7.58
CA ASP A 96 9.30 3.18 7.03
C ASP A 96 9.88 3.04 5.62
N MET A 97 9.08 3.41 4.63
CA MET A 97 9.38 3.28 3.22
C MET A 97 9.68 4.62 2.59
N LYS A 98 10.59 4.60 1.63
CA LYS A 98 10.94 5.80 0.83
C LYS A 98 10.76 5.48 -0.65
N LEU A 99 10.18 6.40 -1.38
CA LEU A 99 10.18 6.34 -2.85
C LEU A 99 11.54 6.80 -3.38
N ARG A 100 12.11 6.04 -4.30
CA ARG A 100 13.34 6.46 -4.96
C ARG A 100 13.09 7.65 -5.90
N ASN A 101 14.11 8.39 -6.21
CA ASN A 101 14.04 9.41 -7.26
C ASN A 101 14.13 8.72 -8.63
N GLY A 102 13.42 9.26 -9.61
CA GLY A 102 13.50 8.79 -10.99
C GLY A 102 14.86 9.10 -11.63
N ASN A 103 15.16 8.42 -12.72
CA ASN A 103 16.38 8.63 -13.50
C ASN A 103 16.42 10.06 -14.09
N ASN A 104 17.42 10.85 -13.77
CA ASN A 104 17.55 12.21 -14.25
C ASN A 104 18.38 12.34 -15.54
N GLN A 105 18.81 11.22 -16.14
CA GLN A 105 19.65 11.19 -17.34
C GLN A 105 18.88 10.67 -18.57
N LYS A 106 18.11 9.60 -18.40
CA LYS A 106 17.41 8.90 -19.49
C LYS A 106 16.00 8.46 -19.06
N ASN A 107 15.12 8.32 -20.06
CA ASN A 107 13.82 7.72 -19.85
C ASN A 107 13.95 6.20 -19.81
N GLU A 108 13.27 5.57 -18.85
CA GLU A 108 13.17 4.14 -18.71
C GLU A 108 11.70 3.77 -18.52
N ASN A 109 11.23 2.78 -19.29
CA ASN A 109 9.84 2.33 -19.23
C ASN A 109 9.83 0.82 -19.07
N THR A 110 8.96 0.33 -18.21
CA THR A 110 8.75 -1.08 -17.96
C THR A 110 7.26 -1.39 -18.10
N ILE A 111 6.94 -2.44 -18.84
CA ILE A 111 5.58 -2.97 -18.93
C ILE A 111 5.68 -4.46 -18.59
N GLN A 112 4.90 -4.89 -17.62
CA GLN A 112 4.77 -6.29 -17.24
C GLN A 112 3.31 -6.70 -17.39
N VAL A 113 3.10 -7.89 -17.96
CA VAL A 113 1.77 -8.49 -18.12
C VAL A 113 1.81 -9.86 -17.49
N GLY A 114 0.90 -10.14 -16.59
CA GLY A 114 0.79 -11.41 -15.89
C GLY A 114 -0.66 -11.77 -15.56
N ILE A 115 -0.85 -12.91 -14.93
CA ILE A 115 -2.18 -13.39 -14.50
C ILE A 115 -2.83 -12.39 -13.52
N MET A 116 -2.03 -11.75 -12.68
CA MET A 116 -2.52 -10.80 -11.67
C MET A 116 -2.84 -9.42 -12.24
N GLY A 117 -2.42 -9.11 -13.47
CA GLY A 117 -2.71 -7.82 -14.07
C GLY A 117 -1.61 -7.28 -14.98
N ILE A 118 -1.73 -5.99 -15.22
CA ILE A 118 -0.78 -5.20 -16.02
C ILE A 118 -0.11 -4.21 -15.08
N ASP A 119 1.21 -4.13 -15.14
CA ASP A 119 2.06 -3.20 -14.41
C ASP A 119 2.82 -2.32 -15.41
N VAL A 120 2.70 -1.01 -15.27
CA VAL A 120 3.38 -0.01 -16.10
C VAL A 120 4.18 0.91 -15.21
N ALA A 121 5.48 0.95 -15.41
CA ALA A 121 6.36 1.89 -14.74
C ALA A 121 7.10 2.77 -15.74
N SER A 122 7.31 4.03 -15.39
CA SER A 122 8.10 4.96 -16.19
C SER A 122 8.85 5.92 -15.29
N GLU A 123 10.06 6.22 -15.69
CA GLU A 123 10.88 7.23 -15.04
C GLU A 123 11.73 7.99 -16.06
N GLY A 124 12.13 9.21 -15.70
CA GLY A 124 12.97 9.99 -16.57
C GLY A 124 13.21 11.43 -16.10
N PRO A 125 13.99 12.19 -16.87
CA PRO A 125 14.25 13.59 -16.58
C PRO A 125 13.05 14.46 -16.92
N LEU A 126 12.62 15.30 -15.96
CA LEU A 126 11.75 16.46 -16.22
C LEU A 126 12.59 17.64 -16.72
N SER A 127 13.82 17.78 -16.22
CA SER A 127 14.77 18.77 -16.66
C SER A 127 16.20 18.28 -16.47
N LYS A 128 16.89 18.02 -17.56
CA LYS A 128 18.32 17.64 -17.52
C LYS A 128 19.19 18.73 -16.92
N LYS A 129 18.89 20.00 -17.23
CA LYS A 129 19.64 21.18 -16.73
C LYS A 129 19.56 21.28 -15.21
N HIS A 130 18.39 21.01 -14.63
CA HIS A 130 18.14 21.12 -13.20
C HIS A 130 18.15 19.77 -12.48
N LYS A 131 18.46 18.66 -13.18
CA LYS A 131 18.43 17.28 -12.66
C LYS A 131 17.09 16.88 -12.04
N ALA A 132 16.01 17.57 -12.44
CA ALA A 132 14.68 17.22 -12.02
C ALA A 132 14.23 15.92 -12.70
N SER A 133 13.54 15.05 -11.95
CA SER A 133 13.14 13.73 -12.44
C SER A 133 11.75 13.34 -11.96
N TYR A 134 11.16 12.39 -12.66
CA TYR A 134 9.92 11.75 -12.26
C TYR A 134 10.10 10.23 -12.21
N ILE A 135 9.28 9.60 -11.41
CA ILE A 135 9.00 8.16 -11.44
C ILE A 135 7.52 7.97 -11.16
N PHE A 136 6.89 7.05 -11.87
CA PHE A 136 5.56 6.55 -11.54
C PHE A 136 5.45 5.05 -11.84
N ASN A 137 4.51 4.41 -11.17
CA ASN A 137 4.10 3.04 -11.39
C ASN A 137 2.57 2.97 -11.27
N TYR A 138 1.94 2.32 -12.22
CA TYR A 138 0.50 2.06 -12.21
C TYR A 138 0.25 0.58 -12.47
N ARG A 139 -0.57 -0.05 -11.62
CA ARG A 139 -1.02 -1.42 -11.82
C ARG A 139 -2.53 -1.50 -11.95
N TYR A 140 -2.96 -2.39 -12.80
CA TYR A 140 -4.37 -2.71 -13.02
C TYR A 140 -4.56 -4.21 -13.03
N SER A 141 -5.43 -4.71 -12.15
CA SER A 141 -5.81 -6.12 -12.06
C SER A 141 -6.60 -6.56 -13.28
N THR A 142 -6.34 -7.77 -13.75
CA THR A 142 -7.13 -8.46 -14.78
C THR A 142 -7.89 -9.66 -14.22
N THR A 143 -7.88 -9.84 -12.90
CA THR A 143 -8.52 -10.99 -12.23
C THR A 143 -10.02 -11.01 -12.42
N GLY A 144 -10.69 -9.86 -12.48
CA GLY A 144 -12.11 -9.75 -12.81
C GLY A 144 -12.49 -10.25 -14.21
N LEU A 145 -11.51 -10.35 -15.13
CA LEU A 145 -11.72 -10.92 -16.47
C LEU A 145 -11.68 -12.43 -16.48
N LEU A 146 -11.14 -13.07 -15.44
CA LEU A 146 -10.97 -14.52 -15.37
C LEU A 146 -12.24 -15.28 -15.00
N ASN A 147 -13.32 -14.56 -14.69
CA ASN A 147 -14.65 -15.11 -14.37
C ASN A 147 -14.58 -16.36 -13.47
N LEU A 148 -13.86 -16.23 -12.33
CA LEU A 148 -13.69 -17.31 -11.37
C LEU A 148 -15.03 -17.56 -10.67
N ASP A 149 -15.44 -18.83 -10.59
CA ASP A 149 -16.62 -19.20 -9.85
C ASP A 149 -16.49 -18.76 -8.38
N GLY A 150 -17.51 -18.06 -7.87
CA GLY A 150 -17.59 -17.64 -6.48
C GLY A 150 -17.21 -16.19 -6.17
N GLY A 151 -16.80 -15.39 -7.16
CA GLY A 151 -16.59 -13.96 -6.93
C GLY A 151 -15.50 -13.31 -7.77
N THR A 152 -15.26 -12.03 -7.52
CA THR A 152 -14.23 -11.23 -8.22
C THR A 152 -13.41 -10.41 -7.24
N MET A 153 -12.14 -10.22 -7.59
CA MET A 153 -11.20 -9.37 -6.87
C MET A 153 -10.52 -8.44 -7.88
N ASP A 154 -10.93 -7.19 -7.90
CA ASP A 154 -10.36 -6.19 -8.79
C ASP A 154 -9.57 -5.18 -7.98
N TYR A 155 -8.37 -4.85 -8.43
CA TYR A 155 -7.56 -3.82 -7.80
C TYR A 155 -6.84 -2.94 -8.82
N GLN A 156 -6.52 -1.74 -8.39
CA GLN A 156 -5.60 -0.86 -9.10
C GLN A 156 -4.87 0.03 -8.11
N ASP A 157 -3.67 0.42 -8.47
CA ASP A 157 -2.85 1.32 -7.67
C ASP A 157 -1.99 2.24 -8.54
N LEU A 158 -1.62 3.37 -7.94
CA LEU A 158 -0.75 4.36 -8.53
C LEU A 158 0.26 4.83 -7.49
N ASN A 159 1.52 4.86 -7.86
CA ASN A 159 2.60 5.44 -7.08
C ASN A 159 3.41 6.40 -7.94
N PHE A 160 3.76 7.55 -7.40
CA PHE A 160 4.60 8.49 -8.13
C PHE A 160 5.46 9.35 -7.22
N LYS A 161 6.58 9.85 -7.77
CA LYS A 161 7.38 10.90 -7.15
C LYS A 161 7.99 11.79 -8.21
N LEU A 162 7.88 13.10 -7.98
CA LEU A 162 8.55 14.15 -8.73
C LEU A 162 9.64 14.75 -7.84
N ASN A 163 10.85 14.90 -8.36
CA ASN A 163 11.99 15.39 -7.60
C ASN A 163 12.58 16.62 -8.28
N PHE A 164 12.71 17.70 -7.54
CA PHE A 164 13.16 19.01 -8.01
C PHE A 164 14.33 19.52 -7.17
N PRO A 165 15.57 19.08 -7.42
CA PRO A 165 16.73 19.64 -6.77
C PRO A 165 17.00 21.07 -7.26
N THR A 166 17.34 21.96 -6.35
CA THR A 166 17.70 23.35 -6.63
C THR A 166 19.15 23.62 -6.20
N GLN A 167 19.75 24.68 -6.75
CA GLN A 167 21.14 25.00 -6.41
C GLN A 167 21.30 25.60 -5.00
N LYS A 168 20.31 26.34 -4.49
CA LYS A 168 20.43 27.11 -3.26
C LYS A 168 19.31 26.83 -2.24
N ALA A 169 18.13 26.44 -2.71
CA ALA A 169 16.96 26.26 -1.86
C ALA A 169 16.72 24.82 -1.43
N GLY A 170 17.71 23.92 -1.63
CA GLY A 170 17.55 22.51 -1.29
C GLY A 170 16.76 21.73 -2.33
N THR A 171 16.07 20.68 -1.91
CA THR A 171 15.34 19.79 -2.82
C THR A 171 13.87 19.76 -2.46
N PHE A 172 13.01 20.00 -3.44
CA PHE A 172 11.57 19.81 -3.32
C PHE A 172 11.17 18.47 -3.93
N SER A 173 10.20 17.81 -3.36
CA SER A 173 9.58 16.63 -3.96
C SER A 173 8.07 16.63 -3.75
N VAL A 174 7.35 16.10 -4.75
CA VAL A 174 5.92 15.82 -4.68
C VAL A 174 5.77 14.32 -4.86
N TRP A 175 4.98 13.70 -4.01
CA TRP A 175 4.84 12.25 -4.02
C TRP A 175 3.40 11.84 -3.71
N GLY A 176 3.02 10.64 -4.14
CA GLY A 176 1.73 10.09 -3.82
C GLY A 176 1.67 8.59 -4.06
N THR A 177 0.77 7.96 -3.32
CA THR A 177 0.36 6.57 -3.45
C THR A 177 -1.14 6.48 -3.33
N SER A 178 -1.76 5.56 -4.06
CA SER A 178 -3.19 5.27 -3.91
C SER A 178 -3.48 3.83 -4.32
N LEU A 179 -4.54 3.27 -3.75
CA LEU A 179 -5.12 2.00 -4.18
C LEU A 179 -6.65 2.08 -4.19
N ILE A 180 -7.24 1.26 -5.03
CA ILE A 180 -8.68 1.04 -5.13
C ILE A 180 -8.91 -0.46 -5.26
N ASP A 181 -9.72 -1.01 -4.37
CA ASP A 181 -10.09 -2.42 -4.35
C ASP A 181 -11.59 -2.59 -4.49
N LYS A 182 -11.98 -3.64 -5.18
CA LYS A 182 -13.35 -4.12 -5.23
C LYS A 182 -13.33 -5.63 -5.03
N PHE A 183 -14.04 -6.06 -4.03
CA PHE A 183 -14.25 -7.46 -3.74
C PHE A 183 -15.72 -7.80 -3.86
N LYS A 184 -16.01 -8.92 -4.49
CA LYS A 184 -17.33 -9.47 -4.60
C LYS A 184 -17.24 -10.97 -4.37
N SER A 185 -18.02 -11.48 -3.45
CA SER A 185 -18.28 -12.90 -3.27
C SER A 185 -19.73 -13.18 -3.57
N ASP A 186 -19.99 -14.15 -4.42
CA ASP A 186 -21.35 -14.57 -4.78
C ASP A 186 -21.68 -15.88 -4.04
N MET A 187 -22.95 -16.05 -3.65
CA MET A 187 -23.42 -17.29 -3.07
C MET A 187 -23.48 -18.43 -4.10
N GLU A 188 -23.39 -19.67 -3.65
CA GLU A 188 -23.78 -20.85 -4.44
C GLU A 188 -25.32 -20.85 -4.61
N ARG A 189 -25.78 -20.78 -5.86
CA ARG A 189 -27.23 -20.64 -6.17
C ARG A 189 -28.05 -21.90 -5.94
N ASN A 190 -27.40 -23.07 -5.84
CA ASN A 190 -28.09 -24.32 -5.55
C ASN A 190 -28.00 -24.61 -4.05
N PRO A 191 -29.09 -24.47 -3.27
CA PRO A 191 -29.10 -24.73 -1.84
C PRO A 191 -28.69 -26.15 -1.43
N GLU A 192 -28.85 -27.13 -2.31
CA GLU A 192 -28.46 -28.52 -2.05
C GLU A 192 -26.95 -28.72 -2.01
N LYS A 193 -26.17 -27.75 -2.55
CA LYS A 193 -24.71 -27.75 -2.54
C LYS A 193 -24.10 -26.98 -1.39
N TRP A 194 -24.91 -26.37 -0.54
CA TRP A 194 -24.41 -25.60 0.58
C TRP A 194 -23.79 -26.54 1.65
N GLU A 195 -22.48 -26.45 1.84
CA GLU A 195 -21.75 -27.21 2.85
C GLU A 195 -21.41 -26.37 4.06
N TYR A 196 -21.17 -25.05 3.86
CA TYR A 196 -20.85 -24.11 4.93
C TYR A 196 -21.67 -22.83 4.78
N TRP A 197 -21.63 -22.01 5.84
CA TRP A 197 -22.36 -20.75 5.88
C TRP A 197 -21.95 -19.78 4.74
N GLY A 198 -20.70 -19.84 4.31
CA GLY A 198 -20.17 -19.02 3.21
C GLY A 198 -20.86 -19.25 1.89
N ASP A 199 -21.30 -20.49 1.61
CA ASP A 199 -21.95 -20.85 0.35
C ASP A 199 -23.30 -20.13 0.15
N ARG A 200 -23.93 -19.71 1.23
CA ARG A 200 -25.20 -18.96 1.25
C ARG A 200 -25.02 -17.45 1.52
N SER A 201 -23.79 -16.93 1.41
CA SER A 201 -23.48 -15.54 1.69
C SER A 201 -23.03 -14.83 0.42
N GLU A 202 -23.49 -13.61 0.24
CA GLU A 202 -22.92 -12.67 -0.72
C GLU A 202 -22.27 -11.52 0.02
N SER A 203 -21.12 -11.05 -0.47
CA SER A 203 -20.51 -9.82 0.02
C SER A 203 -20.06 -8.92 -1.14
N ARG A 204 -20.05 -7.63 -0.86
CA ARG A 204 -19.57 -6.60 -1.78
C ARG A 204 -18.82 -5.55 -0.95
N ASP A 205 -17.53 -5.47 -1.20
CA ASP A 205 -16.66 -4.60 -0.45
C ASP A 205 -15.84 -3.72 -1.39
N LYS A 206 -15.58 -2.48 -0.96
CA LYS A 206 -14.72 -1.52 -1.65
C LYS A 206 -13.78 -0.88 -0.65
N GLN A 207 -12.52 -0.87 -0.99
CA GLN A 207 -11.49 -0.21 -0.21
C GLN A 207 -10.81 0.86 -1.06
N TYR A 208 -10.59 2.02 -0.47
CA TYR A 208 -9.83 3.11 -1.06
C TYR A 208 -8.77 3.55 -0.07
N MET A 209 -7.57 3.76 -0.53
CA MET A 209 -6.51 4.41 0.21
C MET A 209 -5.79 5.40 -0.69
N ALA A 210 -5.45 6.55 -0.15
CA ALA A 210 -4.57 7.51 -0.79
C ALA A 210 -3.70 8.20 0.26
N ALA A 211 -2.47 8.48 -0.10
CA ALA A 211 -1.58 9.34 0.65
C ALA A 211 -0.73 10.16 -0.32
N GLY A 212 -0.50 11.41 -0.02
CA GLY A 212 0.35 12.25 -0.87
C GLY A 212 0.78 13.50 -0.17
N GLY A 213 1.91 14.04 -0.61
CA GLY A 213 2.48 15.20 0.04
C GLY A 213 3.54 15.93 -0.77
N ILE A 214 3.96 17.04 -0.20
CA ILE A 214 5.07 17.86 -0.67
C ILE A 214 6.12 17.86 0.43
N SER A 215 7.35 17.53 0.06
CA SER A 215 8.49 17.54 0.97
C SER A 215 9.52 18.55 0.50
N HIS A 216 10.13 19.24 1.45
CA HIS A 216 11.26 20.14 1.22
C HIS A 216 12.41 19.73 2.14
N ARG A 217 13.59 19.46 1.56
CA ARG A 217 14.81 19.20 2.31
C ARG A 217 15.81 20.31 2.04
N TYR A 218 16.19 21.02 3.08
CA TYR A 218 17.20 22.08 3.04
C TYR A 218 18.48 21.61 3.76
N PHE A 219 19.62 21.84 3.13
CA PHE A 219 20.95 21.51 3.68
C PHE A 219 21.60 22.80 4.13
N PHE A 220 21.89 22.89 5.42
CA PHE A 220 22.60 24.03 6.00
C PHE A 220 24.11 23.93 5.76
N ASN A 221 24.62 22.68 5.82
CA ASN A 221 26.01 22.33 5.52
C ASN A 221 26.07 20.83 5.17
N SER A 222 27.27 20.23 5.12
CA SER A 222 27.46 18.79 4.82
C SER A 222 26.82 17.87 5.84
N ASP A 223 26.67 18.31 7.08
CA ASP A 223 26.32 17.48 8.23
C ASP A 223 24.90 17.78 8.76
N ALA A 224 24.34 18.94 8.41
CA ALA A 224 23.05 19.35 8.95
C ALA A 224 22.00 19.62 7.85
N SER A 225 20.84 19.00 7.99
CA SER A 225 19.70 19.21 7.10
C SER A 225 18.37 19.23 7.86
N LEU A 226 17.40 19.95 7.29
CA LEU A 226 16.01 19.97 7.74
C LEU A 226 15.12 19.45 6.62
N LYS A 227 14.31 18.44 6.90
CA LYS A 227 13.26 17.96 6.00
C LYS A 227 11.91 18.31 6.60
N THR A 228 11.09 19.04 5.87
CA THR A 228 9.69 19.32 6.22
C THR A 228 8.78 18.72 5.18
N THR A 229 7.75 18.01 5.60
CA THR A 229 6.74 17.39 4.75
C THR A 229 5.35 17.82 5.19
N VAL A 230 4.54 18.23 4.23
CA VAL A 230 3.09 18.45 4.39
C VAL A 230 2.38 17.42 3.53
N ALA A 231 1.53 16.61 4.16
CA ALA A 231 0.87 15.50 3.50
C ALA A 231 -0.57 15.34 3.95
N ALA A 232 -1.38 14.72 3.10
CA ALA A 232 -2.73 14.28 3.44
C ALA A 232 -2.85 12.78 3.20
N THR A 233 -3.64 12.11 4.04
CA THR A 233 -4.00 10.70 3.88
C THR A 233 -5.51 10.54 3.89
N TYR A 234 -5.98 9.56 3.14
CA TYR A 234 -7.38 9.19 3.06
C TYR A 234 -7.51 7.68 3.05
N SER A 235 -8.43 7.14 3.81
CA SER A 235 -8.87 5.75 3.70
C SER A 235 -10.37 5.65 3.81
N GLN A 236 -10.95 4.72 3.05
CA GLN A 236 -12.37 4.41 3.06
C GLN A 236 -12.55 2.92 2.87
N LEU A 237 -13.41 2.33 3.67
CA LEU A 237 -13.88 0.97 3.55
C LEU A 237 -15.42 1.01 3.55
N ASP A 238 -16.02 0.53 2.48
CA ASP A 238 -17.45 0.32 2.35
C ASP A 238 -17.67 -1.18 2.13
N GLY A 239 -18.50 -1.82 2.94
CA GLY A 239 -18.75 -3.24 2.82
C GLY A 239 -20.17 -3.62 3.23
N GLY A 240 -20.71 -4.61 2.55
CA GLY A 240 -22.02 -5.16 2.87
C GLY A 240 -22.10 -6.65 2.57
N ALA A 241 -22.75 -7.39 3.46
CA ALA A 241 -22.97 -8.80 3.27
C ALA A 241 -24.41 -9.20 3.62
N SER A 242 -24.93 -10.14 2.84
CA SER A 242 -26.27 -10.71 3.00
C SER A 242 -26.19 -12.22 3.05
N MET A 243 -27.08 -12.83 3.82
CA MET A 243 -27.21 -14.27 3.93
C MET A 243 -28.54 -14.70 3.32
N PHE A 244 -28.55 -15.84 2.67
CA PHE A 244 -29.71 -16.41 2.03
C PHE A 244 -30.22 -17.65 2.79
N ASN A 245 -31.52 -17.83 2.83
CA ASN A 245 -32.16 -19.06 3.29
C ASN A 245 -32.39 -20.03 2.10
N HIS A 246 -32.86 -21.24 2.38
CA HIS A 246 -33.13 -22.25 1.32
C HIS A 246 -34.20 -21.84 0.31
N ALA A 247 -35.01 -20.82 0.61
CA ALA A 247 -35.97 -20.22 -0.32
C ALA A 247 -35.33 -19.09 -1.17
N LEU A 248 -34.01 -18.86 -1.04
CA LEU A 248 -33.23 -17.79 -1.66
C LEU A 248 -33.70 -16.39 -1.26
N GLU A 249 -34.28 -16.25 -0.09
CA GLU A 249 -34.62 -14.96 0.50
C GLU A 249 -33.40 -14.38 1.20
N SER A 250 -33.07 -13.13 0.86
CA SER A 250 -31.89 -12.40 1.35
C SER A 250 -32.19 -11.69 2.67
N THR A 251 -31.26 -11.78 3.59
CA THR A 251 -31.25 -11.01 4.84
C THR A 251 -29.88 -10.34 5.00
N PRO A 252 -29.79 -9.00 5.00
CA PRO A 252 -28.57 -8.29 5.32
C PRO A 252 -28.11 -8.61 6.76
N TYR A 253 -26.82 -8.89 6.96
CA TYR A 253 -26.27 -9.13 8.29
C TYR A 253 -25.02 -8.28 8.60
N MET A 254 -24.44 -7.64 7.59
CA MET A 254 -23.33 -6.73 7.76
C MET A 254 -23.53 -5.51 6.86
N ASP A 255 -23.29 -4.35 7.42
CA ASP A 255 -23.17 -3.08 6.71
C ASP A 255 -22.07 -2.26 7.41
N LEU A 256 -21.03 -1.91 6.68
CA LEU A 256 -19.84 -1.26 7.20
C LEU A 256 -19.49 -0.07 6.33
N GLU A 257 -19.38 1.08 6.94
CA GLU A 257 -18.81 2.28 6.33
C GLU A 257 -17.77 2.88 7.28
N SER A 258 -16.56 3.08 6.79
CA SER A 258 -15.50 3.72 7.55
C SER A 258 -14.75 4.70 6.65
N LYS A 259 -14.55 5.93 7.13
CA LYS A 259 -13.79 6.97 6.41
C LYS A 259 -12.86 7.70 7.37
N HIS A 260 -11.60 7.82 6.96
CA HIS A 260 -10.60 8.57 7.72
C HIS A 260 -9.85 9.53 6.79
N THR A 261 -9.65 10.75 7.25
CA THR A 261 -8.83 11.76 6.57
C THR A 261 -7.91 12.42 7.58
N ASN A 262 -6.62 12.47 7.27
CA ASN A 262 -5.65 13.14 8.11
C ASN A 262 -4.86 14.17 7.30
N LEU A 263 -4.53 15.28 7.92
CA LEU A 263 -3.55 16.26 7.46
C LEU A 263 -2.34 16.18 8.39
N ILE A 264 -1.16 15.97 7.83
CA ILE A 264 0.05 15.65 8.58
C ILE A 264 1.14 16.65 8.18
N VAL A 265 1.79 17.22 9.19
CA VAL A 265 2.99 18.04 9.01
C VAL A 265 4.11 17.42 9.83
N THR A 266 5.20 17.05 9.18
CA THR A 266 6.39 16.55 9.86
C THR A 266 7.57 17.45 9.58
N SER A 267 8.48 17.57 10.55
CA SER A 267 9.74 18.29 10.37
C SER A 267 10.83 17.52 11.11
N THR A 268 11.84 17.07 10.37
CA THR A 268 12.92 16.22 10.88
C THR A 268 14.24 16.94 10.68
N TRP A 269 14.97 17.13 11.77
CA TRP A 269 16.36 17.61 11.77
C TRP A 269 17.31 16.43 11.78
N ALA A 270 18.31 16.47 10.91
CA ALA A 270 19.41 15.52 10.89
C ALA A 270 20.73 16.28 11.02
N SER A 271 21.59 15.84 11.93
CA SER A 271 22.94 16.40 12.17
C SER A 271 23.92 15.27 12.45
#